data_1369c46430c7e5fbe9a42a53015ed0c9
#
_entry.id   1369c46430c7e5fbe9a42a53015ed0c9
#
_cell.length_a   1.000
_cell.length_b   1.000
_cell.length_c   1.000
_cell.angle_alpha   90.00
_cell.angle_beta   90.00
_cell.angle_gamma   90.00
#
_symmetry.space_group_name_H-M   'P 1'
#
loop_
_entity.id
_entity.type
_entity.pdbx_description
1 polymer ?
#
loop_
_entity_poly.entity_id
_entity_poly.type
_entity_poly.pdbx_seq_one_letter_code
_entity_poly.pdbx_strand_id
1 'polypeptide(L)'
;MMNRYQQFRSPHAEREMSRQGTVRMLWAAGAVFFGIVCLVGAIAWISQAMAGEPYFFSRVATSDGLAGYLLEQDETAAETPAGNPYGELAAVSKAERWTLTGEGWSDTPEAERSFLVLYAANWEKAEELASNLSPSGARLIVRTGAANGRIVELEPDVNRKVWRNGGLLLYYTGENEKVIQLLKGYAGEPVADGRETDPADAGLTLEDRGRLLAGWDCLGYLVICAGSAAMMAVFIVIAARTPPERR
;
A
#
# COMPACT_ATOMS: atom_id res chain seq x y z
N MET A 1 51.22 -57.99 -13.48
CA MET A 1 51.23 -56.85 -14.41
C MET A 1 50.56 -55.67 -13.67
N MET A 2 51.36 -54.82 -13.10
CA MET A 2 50.86 -53.66 -12.29
C MET A 2 50.66 -52.48 -13.23
N ASN A 3 49.49 -51.89 -13.12
CA ASN A 3 48.92 -50.89 -14.02
C ASN A 3 49.70 -49.58 -14.01
N ARG A 4 50.49 -49.30 -15.06
CA ARG A 4 51.36 -48.11 -15.22
C ARG A 4 50.58 -46.81 -15.57
N TYR A 5 49.26 -46.73 -15.34
CA TYR A 5 48.46 -45.57 -15.65
C TYR A 5 48.20 -44.59 -14.50
N GLN A 6 48.83 -44.84 -13.31
CA GLN A 6 48.61 -43.96 -12.15
C GLN A 6 49.73 -42.91 -11.90
N GLN A 7 50.65 -42.76 -12.83
CA GLN A 7 51.82 -41.92 -12.58
C GLN A 7 51.92 -40.73 -13.50
N PHE A 8 51.03 -39.79 -13.48
CA PHE A 8 51.28 -38.40 -13.90
C PHE A 8 50.01 -37.51 -13.71
N ARG A 9 49.44 -37.52 -12.53
CA ARG A 9 48.64 -36.35 -12.15
C ARG A 9 49.56 -35.36 -11.48
N SER A 10 49.91 -34.27 -12.17
CA SER A 10 50.71 -33.22 -11.58
C SER A 10 49.94 -32.63 -10.40
N PRO A 11 50.58 -32.25 -9.27
CA PRO A 11 49.91 -31.61 -8.12
C PRO A 11 49.18 -30.33 -8.50
N HIS A 12 49.54 -29.71 -9.59
CA HIS A 12 48.85 -28.56 -10.17
C HIS A 12 47.45 -28.93 -10.73
N ALA A 13 47.35 -30.06 -11.44
CA ALA A 13 46.06 -30.50 -12.00
C ALA A 13 45.04 -30.88 -10.88
N GLU A 14 45.52 -31.46 -9.78
CA GLU A 14 44.67 -31.78 -8.63
C GLU A 14 44.16 -30.50 -7.90
N ARG A 15 45.04 -29.50 -7.74
CA ARG A 15 44.65 -28.21 -7.17
C ARG A 15 43.67 -27.44 -8.06
N GLU A 16 43.80 -27.46 -9.37
CA GLU A 16 42.88 -26.83 -10.29
C GLU A 16 41.51 -27.52 -10.31
N MET A 17 41.48 -28.86 -10.28
CA MET A 17 40.22 -29.62 -10.20
C MET A 17 39.46 -29.34 -8.90
N SER A 18 40.17 -29.34 -7.76
CA SER A 18 39.58 -29.00 -6.46
C SER A 18 39.00 -27.57 -6.45
N ARG A 19 39.70 -26.61 -7.07
CA ARG A 19 39.27 -25.24 -7.19
C ARG A 19 38.03 -25.10 -8.09
N GLN A 20 37.95 -25.83 -9.17
CA GLN A 20 36.78 -25.82 -10.08
C GLN A 20 35.54 -26.44 -9.42
N GLY A 21 35.71 -27.55 -8.66
CA GLY A 21 34.64 -28.15 -7.88
C GLY A 21 34.10 -27.20 -6.83
N THR A 22 34.97 -26.49 -6.12
CA THR A 22 34.58 -25.48 -5.11
C THR A 22 33.86 -24.31 -5.74
N VAL A 23 34.31 -23.80 -6.90
CA VAL A 23 33.66 -22.71 -7.61
C VAL A 23 32.26 -23.12 -8.09
N ARG A 24 32.10 -24.33 -8.63
CA ARG A 24 30.79 -24.84 -9.04
C ARG A 24 29.83 -24.98 -7.86
N MET A 25 30.33 -25.44 -6.70
CA MET A 25 29.54 -25.56 -5.47
C MET A 25 29.09 -24.19 -4.95
N LEU A 26 29.95 -23.16 -5.03
CA LEU A 26 29.61 -21.79 -4.67
C LEU A 26 28.49 -21.23 -5.57
N TRP A 27 28.55 -21.46 -6.89
CA TRP A 27 27.50 -21.03 -7.81
C TRP A 27 26.19 -21.78 -7.57
N ALA A 28 26.25 -23.08 -7.29
CA ALA A 28 25.08 -23.85 -6.92
C ALA A 28 24.44 -23.35 -5.60
N ALA A 29 25.27 -23.06 -4.60
CA ALA A 29 24.79 -22.48 -3.32
C ALA A 29 24.13 -21.10 -3.53
N GLY A 30 24.73 -20.27 -4.41
CA GLY A 30 24.12 -18.99 -4.81
C GLY A 30 22.74 -19.17 -5.47
N ALA A 31 22.60 -20.14 -6.38
CA ALA A 31 21.32 -20.45 -7.01
C ALA A 31 20.26 -20.89 -5.98
N VAL A 32 20.64 -21.73 -5.02
CA VAL A 32 19.74 -22.16 -3.92
C VAL A 32 19.33 -20.97 -3.05
N PHE A 33 20.27 -20.10 -2.69
CA PHE A 33 19.99 -18.90 -1.90
C PHE A 33 18.96 -18.00 -2.59
N PHE A 34 19.17 -17.65 -3.85
CA PHE A 34 18.22 -16.80 -4.60
C PHE A 34 16.89 -17.51 -4.85
N GLY A 35 16.88 -18.84 -4.98
CA GLY A 35 15.67 -19.65 -5.03
C GLY A 35 14.83 -19.52 -3.76
N ILE A 36 15.48 -19.57 -2.60
CA ILE A 36 14.80 -19.38 -1.29
C ILE A 36 14.27 -17.95 -1.18
N VAL A 37 15.05 -16.93 -1.55
CA VAL A 37 14.60 -15.53 -1.51
C VAL A 37 13.40 -15.32 -2.43
N CYS A 38 13.42 -15.91 -3.63
CA CYS A 38 12.29 -15.87 -4.57
C CYS A 38 11.04 -16.53 -3.96
N LEU A 39 11.18 -17.69 -3.34
CA LEU A 39 10.07 -18.42 -2.71
C LEU A 39 9.47 -17.62 -1.55
N VAL A 40 10.31 -17.07 -0.67
CA VAL A 40 9.85 -16.24 0.44
C VAL A 40 9.15 -14.98 -0.06
N GLY A 41 9.70 -14.32 -1.10
CA GLY A 41 9.07 -13.17 -1.74
C GLY A 41 7.72 -13.51 -2.35
N ALA A 42 7.59 -14.67 -3.01
CA ALA A 42 6.33 -15.14 -3.59
C ALA A 42 5.28 -15.46 -2.51
N ILE A 43 5.66 -16.11 -1.41
CA ILE A 43 4.77 -16.38 -0.28
C ILE A 43 4.29 -15.07 0.35
N ALA A 44 5.19 -14.12 0.58
CA ALA A 44 4.85 -12.81 1.14
C ALA A 44 3.90 -12.04 0.22
N TRP A 45 4.14 -12.06 -1.09
CA TRP A 45 3.27 -11.44 -2.08
C TRP A 45 1.88 -12.07 -2.12
N ILE A 46 1.80 -13.41 -2.14
CA ILE A 46 0.52 -14.15 -2.13
C ILE A 46 -0.24 -13.88 -0.83
N SER A 47 0.43 -13.91 0.33
CA SER A 47 -0.24 -13.66 1.60
C SER A 47 -0.77 -12.23 1.72
N GLN A 48 -0.08 -11.23 1.19
CA GLN A 48 -0.62 -9.87 1.09
C GLN A 48 -1.77 -9.74 0.09
N ALA A 49 -1.68 -10.43 -1.04
CA ALA A 49 -2.76 -10.45 -2.02
C ALA A 49 -4.02 -11.17 -1.49
N MET A 50 -3.86 -12.14 -0.58
CA MET A 50 -4.98 -12.87 0.07
C MET A 50 -5.55 -12.13 1.28
N ALA A 51 -4.76 -11.29 1.95
CA ALA A 51 -5.18 -10.54 3.13
C ALA A 51 -5.94 -9.24 2.79
N GLY A 52 -5.92 -8.81 1.52
CA GLY A 52 -6.61 -7.65 1.00
C GLY A 52 -7.35 -7.97 -0.31
N GLU A 53 -8.15 -7.02 -0.81
CA GLU A 53 -8.70 -7.15 -2.16
C GLU A 53 -7.53 -7.26 -3.17
N PRO A 54 -7.61 -8.18 -4.15
CA PRO A 54 -6.47 -8.46 -5.03
C PRO A 54 -6.03 -7.18 -5.75
N TYR A 55 -4.75 -6.86 -5.65
CA TYR A 55 -4.12 -5.67 -6.21
C TYR A 55 -4.35 -5.50 -7.73
N PHE A 56 -4.59 -6.60 -8.43
CA PHE A 56 -4.85 -6.63 -9.86
C PHE A 56 -6.33 -6.39 -10.24
N PHE A 57 -7.24 -6.36 -9.27
CA PHE A 57 -8.67 -6.17 -9.47
C PHE A 57 -9.20 -5.02 -8.63
N SER A 58 -8.38 -3.98 -8.46
CA SER A 58 -8.79 -2.78 -7.74
C SER A 58 -10.03 -2.18 -8.41
N ARG A 59 -11.08 -2.02 -7.62
CA ARG A 59 -12.30 -1.37 -8.09
C ARG A 59 -12.05 0.12 -8.19
N VAL A 60 -12.40 0.70 -9.34
CA VAL A 60 -12.43 2.15 -9.47
C VAL A 60 -13.55 2.68 -8.58
N ALA A 61 -13.25 3.71 -7.79
CA ALA A 61 -14.24 4.37 -6.96
C ALA A 61 -15.28 5.06 -7.84
N THR A 62 -16.57 4.82 -7.58
CA THR A 62 -17.69 5.51 -8.21
C THR A 62 -18.60 6.10 -7.14
N SER A 63 -19.31 7.17 -7.49
CA SER A 63 -20.29 7.80 -6.59
C SER A 63 -21.69 7.19 -6.68
N ASP A 64 -21.91 6.22 -7.56
CA ASP A 64 -23.25 5.67 -7.81
C ASP A 64 -23.94 5.16 -6.55
N GLY A 65 -23.18 4.50 -5.67
CA GLY A 65 -23.68 4.03 -4.37
C GLY A 65 -24.12 5.17 -3.44
N LEU A 66 -23.35 6.27 -3.40
CA LEU A 66 -23.70 7.46 -2.60
C LEU A 66 -24.92 8.18 -3.17
N ALA A 67 -24.97 8.38 -4.50
CA ALA A 67 -26.11 8.99 -5.15
C ALA A 67 -27.40 8.18 -4.91
N GLY A 68 -27.32 6.84 -5.07
CA GLY A 68 -28.44 5.93 -4.79
C GLY A 68 -28.89 6.01 -3.34
N TYR A 69 -27.96 6.01 -2.39
CA TYR A 69 -28.29 6.14 -0.97
C TYR A 69 -28.97 7.48 -0.66
N LEU A 70 -28.48 8.61 -1.19
CA LEU A 70 -29.11 9.91 -0.97
C LEU A 70 -30.55 9.92 -1.48
N LEU A 71 -30.81 9.35 -2.67
CA LEU A 71 -32.15 9.22 -3.21
C LEU A 71 -33.08 8.37 -2.33
N GLU A 72 -32.58 7.31 -1.72
CA GLU A 72 -33.32 6.49 -0.74
C GLU A 72 -33.68 7.27 0.53
N GLN A 73 -32.94 8.32 0.85
CA GLN A 73 -33.20 9.22 1.97
C GLN A 73 -34.02 10.47 1.57
N ASP A 74 -34.59 10.50 0.35
CA ASP A 74 -35.27 11.66 -0.23
C ASP A 74 -34.38 12.93 -0.32
N GLU A 75 -33.06 12.71 -0.44
CA GLU A 75 -32.10 13.80 -0.54
C GLU A 75 -31.47 13.85 -1.95
N THR A 76 -31.15 15.06 -2.39
CA THR A 76 -30.46 15.31 -3.66
C THR A 76 -29.23 16.20 -3.42
N ALA A 77 -28.21 16.06 -4.26
CA ALA A 77 -27.01 16.88 -4.18
C ALA A 77 -26.59 17.41 -5.53
N ALA A 78 -26.09 18.64 -5.55
CA ALA A 78 -25.42 19.22 -6.71
C ALA A 78 -23.91 18.95 -6.58
N GLU A 79 -23.30 18.48 -7.67
CA GLU A 79 -21.90 18.11 -7.72
C GLU A 79 -21.08 19.20 -8.41
N THR A 80 -19.97 19.62 -7.80
CA THR A 80 -19.04 20.58 -8.40
C THR A 80 -17.60 20.12 -8.19
N PRO A 81 -16.68 20.33 -9.15
CA PRO A 81 -15.27 20.02 -8.95
C PRO A 81 -14.70 20.74 -7.74
N ALA A 82 -13.86 20.05 -6.96
CA ALA A 82 -13.21 20.61 -5.78
C ALA A 82 -11.73 20.24 -5.71
N GLY A 83 -10.98 20.98 -4.89
CA GLY A 83 -9.61 20.66 -4.57
C GLY A 83 -9.48 19.50 -3.59
N ASN A 84 -8.40 18.73 -3.69
CA ASN A 84 -8.07 17.69 -2.73
C ASN A 84 -7.51 18.34 -1.44
N PRO A 85 -8.17 18.20 -0.28
CA PRO A 85 -7.71 18.80 0.97
C PRO A 85 -6.38 18.22 1.48
N TYR A 86 -5.98 17.05 0.99
CA TYR A 86 -4.72 16.39 1.33
C TYR A 86 -3.58 16.71 0.34
N GLY A 87 -3.85 17.53 -0.70
CA GLY A 87 -2.88 17.89 -1.72
C GLY A 87 -2.42 16.70 -2.56
N GLU A 88 -1.26 16.84 -3.20
CA GLU A 88 -0.70 15.81 -4.09
C GLU A 88 -0.18 14.57 -3.36
N LEU A 89 -0.09 14.63 -2.03
CA LEU A 89 0.46 13.55 -1.20
C LEU A 89 -0.50 12.38 -1.01
N ALA A 90 -1.79 12.61 -1.23
CA ALA A 90 -2.79 11.57 -1.14
C ALA A 90 -3.12 11.01 -2.54
N ALA A 91 -3.25 9.70 -2.63
CA ALA A 91 -3.62 9.02 -3.87
C ALA A 91 -5.12 9.21 -4.21
N VAL A 92 -5.52 10.47 -4.31
CA VAL A 92 -6.88 10.89 -4.67
C VAL A 92 -6.89 11.27 -6.15
N SER A 93 -7.66 10.55 -6.95
CA SER A 93 -7.74 10.75 -8.39
C SER A 93 -8.64 11.91 -8.79
N LYS A 94 -9.67 12.18 -7.97
CA LYS A 94 -10.69 13.21 -8.21
C LYS A 94 -11.24 13.65 -6.85
N ALA A 95 -11.61 14.91 -6.75
CA ALA A 95 -12.36 15.45 -5.62
C ALA A 95 -13.55 16.27 -6.13
N GLU A 96 -14.69 16.12 -5.49
CA GLU A 96 -15.93 16.85 -5.79
C GLU A 96 -16.55 17.36 -4.51
N ARG A 97 -17.17 18.54 -4.60
CA ARG A 97 -18.05 19.06 -3.56
C ARG A 97 -19.46 18.66 -3.89
N TRP A 98 -20.10 18.00 -2.97
CA TRP A 98 -21.49 17.64 -3.01
C TRP A 98 -22.27 18.56 -2.09
N THR A 99 -23.20 19.32 -2.63
CA THR A 99 -24.03 20.28 -1.89
C THR A 99 -25.45 19.76 -1.89
N LEU A 100 -25.97 19.45 -0.71
CA LEU A 100 -27.35 18.98 -0.56
C LEU A 100 -28.33 20.09 -0.99
N THR A 101 -29.35 19.69 -1.76
CA THR A 101 -30.30 20.57 -2.36
C THR A 101 -31.73 20.12 -2.02
N GLY A 102 -32.71 21.02 -2.17
CA GLY A 102 -34.10 20.75 -1.85
C GLY A 102 -34.69 21.71 -0.81
N GLU A 103 -35.99 21.63 -0.61
CA GLU A 103 -36.68 22.53 0.31
C GLU A 103 -36.21 22.46 1.75
N GLY A 104 -35.78 21.26 2.21
CA GLY A 104 -35.25 21.04 3.54
C GLY A 104 -33.88 21.69 3.83
N TRP A 105 -33.21 22.22 2.79
CA TRP A 105 -31.87 22.80 2.89
C TRP A 105 -31.82 24.29 2.52
N SER A 106 -32.97 24.92 2.15
CA SER A 106 -33.03 26.32 1.74
C SER A 106 -32.45 27.30 2.73
N ASP A 107 -32.68 27.06 4.01
CA ASP A 107 -32.28 27.94 5.12
C ASP A 107 -30.91 27.55 5.72
N THR A 108 -30.29 26.48 5.21
CA THR A 108 -28.99 25.99 5.71
C THR A 108 -27.86 26.61 4.87
N PRO A 109 -26.86 27.24 5.51
CA PRO A 109 -25.69 27.77 4.81
C PRO A 109 -25.01 26.68 3.95
N GLU A 110 -24.50 27.07 2.78
CA GLU A 110 -23.87 26.10 1.86
C GLU A 110 -22.73 25.32 2.53
N ALA A 111 -21.92 25.98 3.36
CA ALA A 111 -20.84 25.31 4.10
C ALA A 111 -21.33 24.20 5.03
N GLU A 112 -22.52 24.33 5.61
CA GLU A 112 -23.11 23.37 6.53
C GLU A 112 -23.87 22.22 5.84
N ARG A 113 -24.16 22.36 4.54
CA ARG A 113 -24.86 21.35 3.73
C ARG A 113 -24.01 20.76 2.62
N SER A 114 -22.72 21.09 2.61
CA SER A 114 -21.78 20.61 1.59
C SER A 114 -20.69 19.76 2.23
N PHE A 115 -20.32 18.69 1.55
CA PHE A 115 -19.18 17.82 1.91
C PHE A 115 -18.36 17.50 0.67
N LEU A 116 -17.10 17.09 0.88
CA LEU A 116 -16.26 16.65 -0.23
C LEU A 116 -16.33 15.13 -0.38
N VAL A 117 -16.41 14.70 -1.62
CA VAL A 117 -16.28 13.30 -2.03
C VAL A 117 -14.93 13.15 -2.71
N LEU A 118 -14.06 12.40 -2.09
CA LEU A 118 -12.71 12.14 -2.57
C LEU A 118 -12.68 10.73 -3.17
N TYR A 119 -12.35 10.65 -4.44
CA TYR A 119 -12.22 9.38 -5.15
C TYR A 119 -10.79 8.92 -5.06
N ALA A 120 -10.52 7.90 -4.28
CA ALA A 120 -9.20 7.31 -4.26
C ALA A 120 -8.90 6.62 -5.61
N ALA A 121 -7.63 6.48 -5.93
CA ALA A 121 -7.20 5.83 -7.17
C ALA A 121 -7.72 4.38 -7.27
N ASN A 122 -7.88 3.73 -6.13
CA ASN A 122 -8.52 2.42 -5.97
C ASN A 122 -8.94 2.23 -4.50
N TRP A 123 -9.56 1.09 -4.19
CA TRP A 123 -10.03 0.78 -2.84
C TRP A 123 -8.90 0.64 -1.83
N GLU A 124 -7.79 0.04 -2.23
CA GLU A 124 -6.61 -0.12 -1.38
C GLU A 124 -6.01 1.23 -1.01
N LYS A 125 -5.99 2.18 -1.95
CA LYS A 125 -5.53 3.54 -1.66
C LYS A 125 -6.48 4.31 -0.75
N ALA A 126 -7.79 4.07 -0.84
CA ALA A 126 -8.73 4.63 0.11
C ALA A 126 -8.50 4.07 1.53
N GLU A 127 -8.26 2.77 1.65
CA GLU A 127 -7.96 2.12 2.91
C GLU A 127 -6.61 2.58 3.48
N GLU A 128 -5.58 2.66 2.64
CA GLU A 128 -4.28 3.18 3.03
C GLU A 128 -4.40 4.61 3.57
N LEU A 129 -5.13 5.49 2.86
CA LEU A 129 -5.34 6.87 3.29
C LEU A 129 -6.12 6.92 4.61
N ALA A 130 -7.22 6.18 4.73
CA ALA A 130 -8.01 6.11 5.95
C ALA A 130 -7.21 5.58 7.14
N SER A 131 -6.42 4.51 6.95
CA SER A 131 -5.59 3.92 8.00
C SER A 131 -4.41 4.79 8.44
N ASN A 132 -4.01 5.74 7.60
CA ASN A 132 -2.89 6.64 7.86
C ASN A 132 -3.33 7.99 8.45
N LEU A 133 -4.63 8.26 8.49
CA LEU A 133 -5.16 9.43 9.21
C LEU A 133 -5.03 9.23 10.72
N SER A 134 -4.72 10.31 11.43
CA SER A 134 -4.90 10.34 12.88
C SER A 134 -6.38 10.43 13.23
N PRO A 135 -6.79 10.12 14.48
CA PRO A 135 -8.17 10.25 14.94
C PRO A 135 -8.78 11.64 14.66
N SER A 136 -8.00 12.70 14.86
CA SER A 136 -8.44 14.08 14.59
C SER A 136 -8.44 14.42 13.08
N GLY A 137 -7.88 13.58 12.21
CA GLY A 137 -7.69 13.91 10.81
C GLY A 137 -6.67 15.02 10.53
N ALA A 138 -6.01 15.55 11.59
CA ALA A 138 -5.05 16.63 11.46
C ALA A 138 -3.65 16.18 11.06
N ARG A 139 -3.40 14.88 11.06
CA ARG A 139 -2.10 14.28 10.69
C ARG A 139 -2.30 13.19 9.65
N LEU A 140 -1.43 13.15 8.67
CA LEU A 140 -1.41 12.12 7.64
C LEU A 140 -0.02 11.49 7.57
N ILE A 141 0.06 10.18 7.67
CA ILE A 141 1.29 9.43 7.51
C ILE A 141 1.49 9.11 6.02
N VAL A 142 2.48 9.72 5.41
CA VAL A 142 2.82 9.49 4.00
C VAL A 142 4.00 8.53 3.91
N ARG A 143 3.82 7.40 3.24
CA ARG A 143 4.88 6.43 2.98
C ARG A 143 5.61 6.79 1.69
N THR A 144 6.93 6.91 1.80
CA THR A 144 7.82 7.19 0.67
C THR A 144 8.66 5.98 0.25
N GLY A 145 8.45 4.82 0.90
CA GLY A 145 9.16 3.56 0.64
C GLY A 145 8.99 2.59 1.80
N ALA A 146 9.58 1.41 1.70
CA ALA A 146 9.40 0.31 2.65
C ALA A 146 9.78 0.65 4.11
N ALA A 147 10.76 1.53 4.31
CA ALA A 147 11.24 1.91 5.63
C ALA A 147 11.16 3.41 5.90
N ASN A 148 10.80 4.20 4.90
CA ASN A 148 10.77 5.65 4.99
C ASN A 148 9.33 6.15 4.92
N GLY A 149 9.01 7.07 5.81
CA GLY A 149 7.75 7.79 5.80
C GLY A 149 7.91 9.12 6.47
N ARG A 150 6.96 10.00 6.25
CA ARG A 150 6.88 11.29 6.91
C ARG A 150 5.47 11.51 7.43
N ILE A 151 5.36 12.28 8.49
CA ILE A 151 4.09 12.82 8.95
C ILE A 151 3.90 14.16 8.27
N VAL A 152 2.72 14.37 7.71
CA VAL A 152 2.25 15.65 7.20
C VAL A 152 1.20 16.14 8.17
N GLU A 153 1.47 17.26 8.81
CA GLU A 153 0.49 17.95 9.64
C GLU A 153 -0.43 18.76 8.74
N LEU A 154 -1.71 18.62 8.96
CA LEU A 154 -2.76 19.38 8.30
C LEU A 154 -3.19 20.51 9.25
N GLU A 155 -3.78 21.55 8.71
CA GLU A 155 -4.36 22.59 9.57
C GLU A 155 -5.36 21.98 10.55
N PRO A 156 -5.26 22.28 11.84
CA PRO A 156 -6.18 21.78 12.83
C PRO A 156 -7.60 22.28 12.54
N ASP A 157 -8.53 21.37 12.42
CA ASP A 157 -9.95 21.67 12.28
C ASP A 157 -10.73 20.69 13.16
N VAL A 158 -11.22 21.19 14.27
CA VAL A 158 -11.95 20.40 15.28
C VAL A 158 -13.26 19.82 14.74
N ASN A 159 -13.79 20.38 13.66
CA ASN A 159 -15.02 19.92 13.05
C ASN A 159 -14.79 18.94 11.89
N ARG A 160 -13.52 18.76 11.49
CA ARG A 160 -13.17 17.85 10.42
C ARG A 160 -13.54 16.41 10.76
N LYS A 161 -14.34 15.81 9.89
CA LYS A 161 -14.72 14.41 9.97
C LYS A 161 -14.49 13.74 8.63
N VAL A 162 -13.99 12.52 8.66
CA VAL A 162 -13.73 11.73 7.45
C VAL A 162 -14.33 10.35 7.61
N TRP A 163 -15.11 9.95 6.63
CA TRP A 163 -15.66 8.59 6.52
C TRP A 163 -15.07 7.89 5.32
N ARG A 164 -15.10 6.58 5.33
CA ARG A 164 -14.71 5.76 4.21
C ARG A 164 -15.82 4.78 3.85
N ASN A 165 -16.14 4.70 2.54
CA ASN A 165 -16.94 3.62 2.00
C ASN A 165 -16.33 3.15 0.66
N GLY A 166 -15.82 1.93 0.64
CA GLY A 166 -15.09 1.41 -0.52
C GLY A 166 -13.91 2.28 -0.92
N GLY A 167 -13.91 2.76 -2.14
CA GLY A 167 -12.91 3.68 -2.69
C GLY A 167 -13.20 5.16 -2.49
N LEU A 168 -14.28 5.50 -1.79
CA LEU A 168 -14.66 6.88 -1.48
C LEU A 168 -14.24 7.26 -0.07
N LEU A 169 -13.76 8.49 0.08
CA LEU A 169 -13.62 9.17 1.35
C LEU A 169 -14.55 10.39 1.35
N LEU A 170 -15.33 10.52 2.39
CA LEU A 170 -16.25 11.63 2.59
C LEU A 170 -15.66 12.56 3.62
N TYR A 171 -15.41 13.80 3.24
CA TYR A 171 -14.75 14.79 4.08
C TYR A 171 -15.72 15.93 4.38
N TYR A 172 -15.99 16.18 5.65
CA TYR A 172 -16.94 17.19 6.09
C TYR A 172 -16.35 18.02 7.24
N THR A 173 -16.55 19.32 7.19
CA THR A 173 -16.05 20.28 8.18
C THR A 173 -17.17 21.05 8.88
N GLY A 174 -18.43 20.86 8.48
CA GLY A 174 -19.57 21.49 9.10
C GLY A 174 -20.00 20.78 10.39
N GLU A 175 -20.95 21.40 11.09
CA GLU A 175 -21.51 20.90 12.35
C GLU A 175 -22.95 20.41 12.22
N ASN A 176 -23.52 20.44 11.01
CA ASN A 176 -24.91 20.05 10.82
C ASN A 176 -25.10 18.56 11.09
N GLU A 177 -25.84 18.27 12.15
CA GLU A 177 -26.08 16.90 12.60
C GLU A 177 -26.82 16.05 11.56
N LYS A 178 -27.72 16.64 10.76
CA LYS A 178 -28.43 15.91 9.70
C LYS A 178 -27.45 15.40 8.65
N VAL A 179 -26.46 16.21 8.25
CA VAL A 179 -25.42 15.80 7.32
C VAL A 179 -24.55 14.70 7.92
N ILE A 180 -24.16 14.87 9.20
CA ILE A 180 -23.36 13.86 9.92
C ILE A 180 -24.09 12.52 9.97
N GLN A 181 -25.39 12.52 10.27
CA GLN A 181 -26.19 11.29 10.31
C GLN A 181 -26.35 10.65 8.90
N LEU A 182 -26.51 11.45 7.86
CA LEU A 182 -26.52 10.95 6.50
C LEU A 182 -25.20 10.25 6.14
N LEU A 183 -24.08 10.89 6.44
CA LEU A 183 -22.76 10.32 6.14
C LEU A 183 -22.48 9.07 6.98
N LYS A 184 -22.88 9.05 8.27
CA LYS A 184 -22.83 7.85 9.12
C LYS A 184 -23.71 6.73 8.60
N GLY A 185 -24.92 7.04 8.14
CA GLY A 185 -25.82 6.05 7.57
C GLY A 185 -25.25 5.37 6.32
N TYR A 186 -24.50 6.12 5.51
CA TYR A 186 -23.84 5.60 4.32
C TYR A 186 -22.52 4.84 4.60
N ALA A 187 -21.68 5.38 5.46
CA ALA A 187 -20.29 4.93 5.59
C ALA A 187 -19.91 4.41 7.00
N GLY A 188 -20.84 4.40 7.95
CA GLY A 188 -20.58 3.98 9.33
C GLY A 188 -19.93 5.08 10.19
N GLU A 189 -19.12 4.69 11.15
CA GLU A 189 -18.41 5.66 11.99
C GLU A 189 -17.26 6.33 11.23
N PRO A 190 -16.92 7.59 11.56
CA PRO A 190 -15.83 8.28 10.91
C PRO A 190 -14.49 7.59 11.18
N VAL A 191 -13.63 7.53 10.18
CA VAL A 191 -12.25 7.04 10.31
C VAL A 191 -11.33 8.09 10.93
N ALA A 192 -11.73 9.36 10.91
CA ALA A 192 -11.09 10.46 11.63
C ALA A 192 -12.15 11.48 12.06
N ASP A 193 -12.05 11.96 13.30
CA ASP A 193 -12.94 12.98 13.88
C ASP A 193 -12.10 14.02 14.63
N GLY A 194 -12.13 15.27 14.18
CA GLY A 194 -11.38 16.38 14.78
C GLY A 194 -11.77 16.72 16.22
N ARG A 195 -12.91 16.22 16.69
CA ARG A 195 -13.33 16.34 18.10
C ARG A 195 -12.61 15.35 19.03
N GLU A 196 -12.08 14.27 18.47
CA GLU A 196 -11.22 13.38 19.23
C GLU A 196 -9.88 14.07 19.45
N THR A 197 -9.52 14.27 20.71
CA THR A 197 -8.21 14.84 21.05
C THR A 197 -7.11 13.86 20.68
N ASP A 198 -6.44 14.14 19.57
CA ASP A 198 -5.13 13.55 19.30
C ASP A 198 -4.21 14.05 20.41
N PRO A 199 -3.43 13.21 21.09
CA PRO A 199 -2.34 13.68 21.94
C PRO A 199 -1.29 14.38 21.04
N ALA A 200 -1.57 15.61 20.73
CA ALA A 200 -0.99 16.36 19.62
C ALA A 200 0.51 16.63 19.73
N ASP A 201 1.11 16.41 20.89
CA ASP A 201 2.53 16.67 21.16
C ASP A 201 3.38 15.39 21.25
N ALA A 202 2.77 14.23 21.17
CA ALA A 202 3.53 13.00 21.08
C ALA A 202 4.04 12.83 19.63
N GLY A 203 5.30 13.02 19.37
CA GLY A 203 5.93 12.71 18.10
C GLY A 203 5.46 11.35 17.54
N LEU A 204 6.14 10.76 16.57
CA LEU A 204 5.82 9.44 16.05
C LEU A 204 5.58 8.44 17.18
N THR A 205 4.34 7.97 17.34
CA THR A 205 4.01 6.91 18.28
C THR A 205 4.66 5.59 17.84
N LEU A 206 4.72 4.59 18.73
CA LEU A 206 5.18 3.25 18.36
C LEU A 206 4.29 2.64 17.26
N GLU A 207 3.01 2.96 17.26
CA GLU A 207 2.06 2.52 16.24
C GLU A 207 2.33 3.19 14.88
N ASP A 208 2.57 4.50 14.86
CA ASP A 208 2.98 5.23 13.66
C ASP A 208 4.26 4.66 13.07
N ARG A 209 5.26 4.37 13.92
CA ARG A 209 6.49 3.72 13.50
C ARG A 209 6.24 2.33 12.95
N GLY A 210 5.36 1.56 13.58
CA GLY A 210 4.93 0.25 13.09
C GLY A 210 4.28 0.34 11.71
N ARG A 211 3.38 1.30 11.51
CA ARG A 211 2.73 1.55 10.21
C ARG A 211 3.71 1.99 9.14
N LEU A 212 4.71 2.82 9.48
CA LEU A 212 5.76 3.22 8.55
C LEU A 212 6.68 2.06 8.17
N LEU A 213 6.97 1.14 9.09
CA LEU A 213 7.85 -0.01 8.88
C LEU A 213 7.15 -1.19 8.20
N ALA A 214 5.84 -1.35 8.41
CA ALA A 214 5.06 -2.47 7.85
C ALA A 214 4.76 -2.35 6.34
N GLY A 215 5.20 -1.28 5.69
CA GLY A 215 4.80 -0.93 4.33
C GLY A 215 5.71 -1.43 3.22
N TRP A 216 5.90 -2.74 3.08
CA TRP A 216 6.34 -3.28 1.81
C TRP A 216 5.12 -3.31 0.87
N ASP A 217 5.10 -2.43 -0.14
CA ASP A 217 4.12 -2.53 -1.22
C ASP A 217 4.22 -3.91 -1.87
N CYS A 218 3.08 -4.48 -2.25
CA CYS A 218 3.03 -5.73 -3.02
C CYS A 218 3.96 -5.70 -4.24
N LEU A 219 4.15 -4.52 -4.82
CA LEU A 219 5.11 -4.27 -5.90
C LEU A 219 6.56 -4.54 -5.47
N GLY A 220 6.93 -4.19 -4.24
CA GLY A 220 8.27 -4.47 -3.69
C GLY A 220 8.56 -5.96 -3.61
N TYR A 221 7.61 -6.76 -3.16
CA TYR A 221 7.75 -8.22 -3.15
C TYR A 221 7.87 -8.82 -4.55
N LEU A 222 7.13 -8.27 -5.51
CA LEU A 222 7.17 -8.70 -6.90
C LEU A 222 8.52 -8.41 -7.55
N VAL A 223 9.10 -7.24 -7.28
CA VAL A 223 10.45 -6.86 -7.73
C VAL A 223 11.51 -7.76 -7.11
N ILE A 224 11.43 -8.05 -5.81
CA ILE A 224 12.34 -8.98 -5.11
C ILE A 224 12.24 -10.37 -5.73
N CYS A 225 11.02 -10.85 -5.98
CA CYS A 225 10.78 -12.17 -6.57
C CYS A 225 11.36 -12.26 -7.98
N ALA A 226 11.06 -11.28 -8.85
CA ALA A 226 11.58 -11.24 -10.23
C ALA A 226 13.11 -11.10 -10.27
N GLY A 227 13.68 -10.21 -9.46
CA GLY A 227 15.13 -10.03 -9.36
C GLY A 227 15.84 -11.28 -8.87
N SER A 228 15.31 -11.93 -7.83
CA SER A 228 15.86 -13.17 -7.29
C SER A 228 15.75 -14.33 -8.29
N ALA A 229 14.65 -14.45 -9.02
CA ALA A 229 14.49 -15.45 -10.07
C ALA A 229 15.51 -15.25 -11.20
N ALA A 230 15.74 -14.01 -11.64
CA ALA A 230 16.74 -13.69 -12.65
C ALA A 230 18.16 -14.03 -12.17
N MET A 231 18.51 -13.68 -10.93
CA MET A 231 19.80 -14.02 -10.34
C MET A 231 19.97 -15.54 -10.21
N MET A 232 18.97 -16.26 -9.76
CA MET A 232 18.97 -17.72 -9.70
C MET A 232 19.28 -18.34 -11.07
N ALA A 233 18.60 -17.85 -12.14
CA ALA A 233 18.85 -18.33 -13.50
C ALA A 233 20.29 -18.08 -13.96
N VAL A 234 20.86 -16.91 -13.67
CA VAL A 234 22.26 -16.60 -13.97
C VAL A 234 23.21 -17.57 -13.24
N PHE A 235 22.99 -17.81 -11.96
CA PHE A 235 23.82 -18.73 -11.16
C PHE A 235 23.73 -20.17 -11.68
N ILE A 236 22.54 -20.63 -12.07
CA ILE A 236 22.35 -21.96 -12.68
C ILE A 236 23.13 -22.08 -14.00
N VAL A 237 23.04 -21.06 -14.86
CA VAL A 237 23.76 -21.06 -16.15
C VAL A 237 25.28 -21.10 -15.95
N ILE A 238 25.80 -20.31 -15.02
CA ILE A 238 27.22 -20.30 -14.69
C ILE A 238 27.65 -21.66 -14.12
N ALA A 239 26.89 -22.21 -13.18
CA ALA A 239 27.16 -23.52 -12.60
C ALA A 239 27.15 -24.64 -13.66
N ALA A 240 26.22 -24.58 -14.62
CA ALA A 240 26.13 -25.54 -15.72
C ALA A 240 27.28 -25.44 -16.72
N ARG A 241 27.80 -24.21 -16.96
CA ARG A 241 28.92 -23.96 -17.86
C ARG A 241 30.28 -24.26 -17.22
N THR A 242 30.36 -24.34 -15.90
CA THR A 242 31.59 -24.73 -15.19
C THR A 242 31.80 -26.24 -15.41
N PRO A 243 32.93 -26.67 -16.02
CA PRO A 243 33.14 -28.06 -16.36
C PRO A 243 33.07 -28.97 -15.13
N PRO A 244 32.45 -30.16 -15.28
CA PRO A 244 32.39 -31.12 -14.19
C PRO A 244 33.78 -31.65 -13.85
N GLU A 245 33.99 -31.92 -12.59
CA GLU A 245 35.18 -32.61 -12.12
C GLU A 245 35.26 -33.97 -12.82
N ARG A 246 36.26 -34.18 -13.70
CA ARG A 246 36.49 -35.49 -14.27
C ARG A 246 37.10 -36.42 -13.21
N ARG A 247 36.29 -37.33 -12.72
CA ARG A 247 36.71 -38.41 -11.82
C ARG A 247 37.56 -39.41 -12.54
#